data_91217a98fe5b94e809e4511d925ef44a
#
_entry.id   91217a98fe5b94e809e4511d925ef44a
#
_cell.length_a   1.000
_cell.length_b   1.000
_cell.length_c   1.000
_cell.angle_alpha   90.00
_cell.angle_beta   90.00
_cell.angle_gamma   90.00
#
_symmetry.space_group_name_H-M   'P 1'
#
loop_
_entity.id
_entity.type
_entity.pdbx_description
1 polymer ?
#
loop_
_entity_poly.entity_id
_entity_poly.type
_entity_poly.pdbx_seq_one_letter_code
_entity_poly.pdbx_strand_id
1 'polypeptide(L)'
;MKNEVNKIAKDTNYFLKKFINNQNSSHLINAMKYGLFPGGKKIRSKILIDFGSLFSIRYKTLIQIGAAVECIHAYSLIHDDLPCMDNDKIRRGKASTHIKYGESTAVLAGNSLLIMAFEILSNKNLDLSEKTKVNLIKKLSECSGHLGIAGGQYLDLNYEKKKVSRNKIIDMEIKKTGMLFSFCCAAPAIIKNKKNLEIRFFENIGSDIGLLFQISDDLIDHKGNSKIAGKKTGKDQKKGKATLIGLLGYNNAVKYCNSLIININKKLQKYGSNSKKIKQTLEYILNRDR
;
A
#
# COMPACT_ATOMS: atom_id res chain seq x y z
N MET A 1 3.38 -0.71 -19.67
CA MET A 1 2.92 -0.50 -18.30
C MET A 1 2.01 -1.65 -17.83
N LYS A 2 0.80 -1.86 -18.38
CA LYS A 2 -0.16 -2.90 -17.91
C LYS A 2 0.44 -4.31 -17.86
N ASN A 3 1.19 -4.74 -18.88
CA ASN A 3 1.86 -6.06 -18.91
C ASN A 3 2.91 -6.21 -17.79
N GLU A 4 3.68 -5.15 -17.50
CA GLU A 4 4.69 -5.15 -16.43
C GLU A 4 4.03 -5.22 -15.04
N VAL A 5 2.96 -4.46 -14.80
CA VAL A 5 2.15 -4.52 -13.57
C VAL A 5 1.62 -5.94 -13.36
N ASN A 6 1.05 -6.55 -14.41
CA ASN A 6 0.51 -7.91 -14.35
C ASN A 6 1.61 -8.96 -14.07
N LYS A 7 2.80 -8.81 -14.68
CA LYS A 7 3.94 -9.68 -14.42
C LYS A 7 4.35 -9.60 -12.94
N ILE A 8 4.54 -8.41 -12.42
CA ILE A 8 4.95 -8.20 -11.01
C ILE A 8 3.91 -8.77 -10.06
N ALA A 9 2.61 -8.54 -10.34
CA ALA A 9 1.54 -9.11 -9.53
C ALA A 9 1.55 -10.64 -9.56
N LYS A 10 1.79 -11.26 -10.72
CA LYS A 10 1.92 -12.71 -10.88
C LYS A 10 3.11 -13.26 -10.09
N ASP A 11 4.28 -12.64 -10.23
CA ASP A 11 5.52 -13.09 -9.59
C ASP A 11 5.46 -12.93 -8.06
N THR A 12 4.91 -11.81 -7.57
CA THR A 12 4.66 -11.59 -6.14
C THR A 12 3.68 -12.62 -5.58
N ASN A 13 2.57 -12.88 -6.28
CA ASN A 13 1.60 -13.89 -5.87
C ASN A 13 2.18 -15.30 -5.90
N TYR A 14 3.04 -15.63 -6.88
CA TYR A 14 3.72 -16.92 -6.95
C TYR A 14 4.62 -17.14 -5.73
N PHE A 15 5.43 -16.13 -5.38
CA PHE A 15 6.28 -16.19 -4.19
C PHE A 15 5.44 -16.39 -2.91
N LEU A 16 4.40 -15.58 -2.73
CA LEU A 16 3.52 -15.65 -1.55
C LEU A 16 2.81 -17.01 -1.45
N LYS A 17 2.31 -17.54 -2.58
CA LYS A 17 1.68 -18.88 -2.59
C LYS A 17 2.66 -19.96 -2.18
N LYS A 18 3.90 -19.92 -2.71
CA LYS A 18 4.94 -20.87 -2.33
C LYS A 18 5.28 -20.75 -0.84
N PHE A 19 5.41 -19.52 -0.33
CA PHE A 19 5.77 -19.25 1.06
C PHE A 19 4.70 -19.77 2.03
N ILE A 20 3.42 -19.45 1.78
CA ILE A 20 2.31 -19.86 2.67
C ILE A 20 1.97 -21.35 2.53
N ASN A 21 2.23 -21.98 1.39
CA ASN A 21 1.98 -23.42 1.18
C ASN A 21 3.03 -24.31 1.87
N ASN A 22 4.17 -23.76 2.26
CA ASN A 22 5.15 -24.49 3.08
C ASN A 22 4.70 -24.63 4.55
N GLN A 23 3.60 -23.97 4.94
CA GLN A 23 3.00 -24.09 6.28
C GLN A 23 1.93 -25.20 6.26
N ASN A 24 1.67 -25.82 7.41
CA ASN A 24 0.64 -26.84 7.53
C ASN A 24 -0.74 -26.27 7.20
N SER A 25 -1.54 -27.02 6.45
CA SER A 25 -2.90 -26.59 6.08
C SER A 25 -3.79 -26.48 7.32
N SER A 26 -4.49 -25.36 7.44
CA SER A 26 -5.45 -25.12 8.52
C SER A 26 -6.57 -24.19 8.05
N HIS A 27 -7.65 -24.09 8.83
CA HIS A 27 -8.73 -23.15 8.56
C HIS A 27 -8.22 -21.69 8.56
N LEU A 28 -7.28 -21.36 9.47
CA LEU A 28 -6.63 -20.06 9.54
C LEU A 28 -5.81 -19.77 8.27
N ILE A 29 -5.03 -20.72 7.77
CA ILE A 29 -4.27 -20.59 6.52
C ILE A 29 -5.20 -20.31 5.33
N ASN A 30 -6.37 -20.95 5.29
CA ASN A 30 -7.36 -20.70 4.23
C ASN A 30 -7.92 -19.26 4.31
N ALA A 31 -8.19 -18.75 5.51
CA ALA A 31 -8.60 -17.36 5.72
C ALA A 31 -7.51 -16.36 5.34
N MET A 32 -6.24 -16.62 5.70
CA MET A 32 -5.08 -15.82 5.28
C MET A 32 -4.97 -15.76 3.75
N LYS A 33 -5.03 -16.93 3.07
CA LYS A 33 -5.00 -17.01 1.60
C LYS A 33 -6.15 -16.24 0.97
N TYR A 34 -7.33 -16.32 1.54
CA TYR A 34 -8.52 -15.63 1.04
C TYR A 34 -8.34 -14.10 1.08
N GLY A 35 -7.84 -13.54 2.19
CA GLY A 35 -7.58 -12.12 2.32
C GLY A 35 -6.35 -11.64 1.54
N LEU A 36 -5.34 -12.50 1.33
CA LEU A 36 -4.10 -12.15 0.64
C LEU A 36 -4.23 -12.18 -0.89
N PHE A 37 -5.09 -13.06 -1.43
CA PHE A 37 -5.26 -13.28 -2.87
C PHE A 37 -6.64 -12.90 -3.44
N PRO A 38 -7.28 -11.80 -3.00
CA PRO A 38 -8.57 -11.39 -3.58
C PRO A 38 -8.43 -10.78 -4.98
N GLY A 39 -7.24 -10.78 -5.55
CA GLY A 39 -6.86 -10.04 -6.75
C GLY A 39 -6.18 -8.70 -6.43
N GLY A 40 -6.03 -7.86 -7.46
CA GLY A 40 -5.41 -6.54 -7.34
C GLY A 40 -4.08 -6.44 -8.07
N LYS A 41 -3.69 -5.20 -8.34
CA LYS A 41 -2.58 -4.86 -9.24
C LYS A 41 -1.20 -4.88 -8.55
N LYS A 42 -1.14 -5.06 -7.23
CA LYS A 42 0.10 -5.05 -6.43
C LYS A 42 0.97 -3.80 -6.72
N ILE A 43 0.33 -2.62 -6.71
CA ILE A 43 0.99 -1.34 -7.07
C ILE A 43 2.14 -1.00 -6.10
N ARG A 44 2.04 -1.37 -4.82
CA ARG A 44 3.11 -1.15 -3.84
C ARG A 44 4.36 -1.93 -4.21
N SER A 45 4.19 -3.21 -4.58
CA SER A 45 5.30 -4.03 -5.12
C SER A 45 5.87 -3.44 -6.41
N LYS A 46 5.02 -2.90 -7.30
CA LYS A 46 5.47 -2.24 -8.54
C LYS A 46 6.34 -1.02 -8.23
N ILE A 47 5.91 -0.14 -7.32
CA ILE A 47 6.68 1.04 -6.89
C ILE A 47 8.03 0.61 -6.29
N LEU A 48 8.04 -0.39 -5.40
CA LEU A 48 9.27 -0.92 -4.83
C LEU A 48 10.26 -1.38 -5.91
N ILE A 49 9.77 -2.10 -6.92
CA ILE A 49 10.59 -2.62 -8.03
C ILE A 49 11.11 -1.48 -8.90
N ASP A 50 10.28 -0.48 -9.19
CA ASP A 50 10.71 0.68 -9.99
C ASP A 50 11.82 1.47 -9.29
N PHE A 51 11.67 1.74 -7.99
CA PHE A 51 12.73 2.39 -7.21
C PHE A 51 13.94 1.47 -7.03
N GLY A 52 13.74 0.16 -6.88
CA GLY A 52 14.81 -0.83 -6.82
C GLY A 52 15.66 -0.85 -8.09
N SER A 53 15.05 -0.58 -9.25
CA SER A 53 15.78 -0.51 -10.53
C SER A 53 16.75 0.66 -10.61
N LEU A 54 16.51 1.78 -9.91
CA LEU A 54 17.45 2.91 -9.79
C LEU A 54 18.79 2.49 -9.16
N PHE A 55 18.76 1.46 -8.33
CA PHE A 55 19.88 0.97 -7.55
C PHE A 55 20.42 -0.37 -8.04
N SER A 56 19.95 -0.86 -9.19
CA SER A 56 20.34 -2.17 -9.76
C SER A 56 20.22 -3.32 -8.74
N ILE A 57 19.12 -3.34 -7.96
CA ILE A 57 18.84 -4.41 -7.02
C ILE A 57 18.22 -5.58 -7.76
N ARG A 58 18.63 -6.82 -7.40
CA ARG A 58 18.10 -8.05 -8.01
C ARG A 58 16.59 -8.12 -7.91
N TYR A 59 15.92 -8.39 -9.03
CA TYR A 59 14.46 -8.47 -9.13
C TYR A 59 13.86 -9.48 -8.12
N LYS A 60 14.50 -10.64 -7.94
CA LYS A 60 14.06 -11.68 -6.98
C LYS A 60 14.02 -11.14 -5.54
N THR A 61 15.02 -10.37 -5.12
CA THR A 61 15.07 -9.74 -3.79
C THR A 61 13.94 -8.74 -3.63
N LEU A 62 13.68 -7.91 -4.66
CA LEU A 62 12.59 -6.94 -4.65
C LEU A 62 11.22 -7.61 -4.60
N ILE A 63 11.01 -8.74 -5.28
CA ILE A 63 9.77 -9.53 -5.19
C ILE A 63 9.54 -10.03 -3.77
N GLN A 64 10.56 -10.52 -3.08
CA GLN A 64 10.44 -10.98 -1.69
C GLN A 64 10.05 -9.85 -0.74
N ILE A 65 10.70 -8.68 -0.86
CA ILE A 65 10.36 -7.50 -0.05
C ILE A 65 8.96 -6.99 -0.41
N GLY A 66 8.61 -6.95 -1.71
CA GLY A 66 7.28 -6.61 -2.18
C GLY A 66 6.20 -7.55 -1.62
N ALA A 67 6.51 -8.84 -1.50
CA ALA A 67 5.61 -9.81 -0.88
C ALA A 67 5.34 -9.47 0.60
N ALA A 68 6.37 -9.08 1.38
CA ALA A 68 6.19 -8.61 2.75
C ALA A 68 5.28 -7.37 2.82
N VAL A 69 5.49 -6.39 1.92
CA VAL A 69 4.63 -5.20 1.80
C VAL A 69 3.16 -5.58 1.52
N GLU A 70 2.93 -6.55 0.63
CA GLU A 70 1.57 -6.98 0.30
C GLU A 70 0.90 -7.76 1.45
N CYS A 71 1.67 -8.43 2.31
CA CYS A 71 1.15 -9.02 3.55
C CYS A 71 0.66 -7.94 4.51
N ILE A 72 1.46 -6.87 4.72
CA ILE A 72 1.05 -5.70 5.52
C ILE A 72 -0.23 -5.07 4.95
N HIS A 73 -0.28 -4.87 3.64
CA HIS A 73 -1.48 -4.33 3.00
C HIS A 73 -2.70 -5.25 3.13
N ALA A 74 -2.51 -6.57 3.03
CA ALA A 74 -3.62 -7.51 3.15
C ALA A 74 -4.18 -7.57 4.58
N TYR A 75 -3.30 -7.57 5.62
CA TYR A 75 -3.77 -7.53 7.00
C TYR A 75 -4.57 -6.26 7.26
N SER A 76 -4.10 -5.08 6.81
CA SER A 76 -4.82 -3.83 7.04
C SER A 76 -6.22 -3.87 6.44
N LEU A 77 -6.37 -4.39 5.21
CA LEU A 77 -7.68 -4.52 4.56
C LEU A 77 -8.61 -5.50 5.29
N ILE A 78 -8.08 -6.62 5.80
CA ILE A 78 -8.88 -7.59 6.57
C ILE A 78 -9.41 -6.95 7.84
N HIS A 79 -8.56 -6.18 8.55
CA HIS A 79 -8.96 -5.52 9.79
C HIS A 79 -9.86 -4.32 9.54
N ASP A 80 -9.59 -3.53 8.50
CA ASP A 80 -10.45 -2.40 8.11
C ASP A 80 -11.88 -2.85 7.82
N ASP A 81 -12.08 -4.06 7.26
CA ASP A 81 -13.40 -4.60 6.94
C ASP A 81 -14.21 -5.07 8.15
N LEU A 82 -13.60 -5.25 9.34
CA LEU A 82 -14.27 -5.76 10.54
C LEU A 82 -15.45 -4.89 10.98
N PRO A 83 -16.47 -5.46 11.67
CA PRO A 83 -17.62 -4.71 12.16
C PRO A 83 -17.27 -3.55 13.11
N CYS A 84 -16.20 -3.69 13.90
CA CYS A 84 -15.70 -2.64 14.79
C CYS A 84 -14.86 -1.55 14.09
N MET A 85 -14.66 -1.67 12.78
CA MET A 85 -13.93 -0.73 11.93
C MET A 85 -14.88 -0.17 10.85
N ASP A 86 -14.60 -0.42 9.57
CA ASP A 86 -15.42 0.08 8.45
C ASP A 86 -16.72 -0.72 8.23
N ASN A 87 -16.86 -1.90 8.84
CA ASN A 87 -18.00 -2.82 8.67
C ASN A 87 -18.34 -3.12 7.20
N ASP A 88 -17.31 -3.39 6.39
CA ASP A 88 -17.46 -3.63 4.97
C ASP A 88 -17.69 -5.12 4.68
N LYS A 89 -18.90 -5.46 4.19
CA LYS A 89 -19.29 -6.84 3.88
C LYS A 89 -18.71 -7.38 2.57
N ILE A 90 -18.23 -6.50 1.69
CA ILE A 90 -17.73 -6.86 0.36
C ILE A 90 -16.39 -6.16 0.09
N ARG A 91 -15.38 -6.95 -0.29
CA ARG A 91 -14.06 -6.48 -0.72
C ARG A 91 -13.71 -7.05 -2.10
N ARG A 92 -13.46 -6.17 -3.08
CA ARG A 92 -13.11 -6.56 -4.46
C ARG A 92 -14.12 -7.53 -5.10
N GLY A 93 -15.41 -7.31 -4.87
CA GLY A 93 -16.50 -8.11 -5.42
C GLY A 93 -16.74 -9.46 -4.73
N LYS A 94 -16.03 -9.74 -3.62
CA LYS A 94 -16.20 -10.96 -2.81
C LYS A 94 -16.61 -10.59 -1.39
N ALA A 95 -17.22 -11.53 -0.65
CA ALA A 95 -17.46 -11.35 0.78
C ALA A 95 -16.15 -11.02 1.52
N SER A 96 -16.19 -10.09 2.49
CA SER A 96 -15.04 -9.79 3.34
C SER A 96 -14.65 -11.01 4.16
N THR A 97 -13.41 -11.04 4.67
CA THR A 97 -12.87 -12.21 5.37
C THR A 97 -13.71 -12.56 6.61
N HIS A 98 -14.16 -11.57 7.36
CA HIS A 98 -15.00 -11.80 8.55
C HIS A 98 -16.39 -12.34 8.22
N ILE A 99 -16.96 -11.99 7.06
CA ILE A 99 -18.24 -12.56 6.60
C ILE A 99 -18.08 -14.02 6.22
N LYS A 100 -16.95 -14.40 5.62
CA LYS A 100 -16.74 -15.76 5.13
C LYS A 100 -16.21 -16.73 6.20
N TYR A 101 -15.37 -16.25 7.11
CA TYR A 101 -14.63 -17.09 8.07
C TYR A 101 -14.94 -16.77 9.54
N GLY A 102 -15.78 -15.76 9.82
CA GLY A 102 -16.05 -15.27 11.16
C GLY A 102 -15.05 -14.19 11.61
N GLU A 103 -15.46 -13.38 12.58
CA GLU A 103 -14.69 -12.21 13.05
C GLU A 103 -13.37 -12.61 13.71
N SER A 104 -13.42 -13.58 14.64
CA SER A 104 -12.22 -14.05 15.34
C SER A 104 -11.17 -14.62 14.37
N THR A 105 -11.61 -15.40 13.37
CA THR A 105 -10.71 -15.94 12.34
C THR A 105 -10.12 -14.81 11.47
N ALA A 106 -10.91 -13.79 11.15
CA ALA A 106 -10.43 -12.65 10.37
C ALA A 106 -9.38 -11.83 11.15
N VAL A 107 -9.59 -11.59 12.46
CA VAL A 107 -8.60 -10.94 13.33
C VAL A 107 -7.30 -11.72 13.32
N LEU A 108 -7.36 -13.05 13.56
CA LEU A 108 -6.18 -13.91 13.60
C LEU A 108 -5.49 -14.02 12.23
N ALA A 109 -6.25 -14.04 11.13
CA ALA A 109 -5.70 -14.07 9.78
C ALA A 109 -4.94 -12.77 9.46
N GLY A 110 -5.47 -11.60 9.84
CA GLY A 110 -4.79 -10.33 9.71
C GLY A 110 -3.49 -10.28 10.53
N ASN A 111 -3.56 -10.67 11.82
CA ASN A 111 -2.38 -10.74 12.69
C ASN A 111 -1.31 -11.68 12.10
N SER A 112 -1.71 -12.86 11.61
CA SER A 112 -0.77 -13.81 11.01
C SER A 112 -0.11 -13.27 9.75
N LEU A 113 -0.84 -12.53 8.90
CA LEU A 113 -0.26 -11.87 7.73
C LEU A 113 0.71 -10.75 8.11
N LEU A 114 0.40 -9.98 9.16
CA LEU A 114 1.31 -8.96 9.70
C LEU A 114 2.63 -9.59 10.13
N ILE A 115 2.58 -10.68 10.91
CA ILE A 115 3.78 -11.40 11.37
C ILE A 115 4.53 -12.04 10.19
N MET A 116 3.82 -12.63 9.23
CA MET A 116 4.41 -13.24 8.04
C MET A 116 5.22 -12.24 7.20
N ALA A 117 4.86 -10.96 7.21
CA ALA A 117 5.65 -9.92 6.55
C ALA A 117 7.08 -9.82 7.15
N PHE A 118 7.19 -9.88 8.47
CA PHE A 118 8.48 -9.84 9.17
C PHE A 118 9.24 -11.16 9.04
N GLU A 119 8.53 -12.29 9.00
CA GLU A 119 9.11 -13.61 8.71
C GLU A 119 9.77 -13.62 7.31
N ILE A 120 9.12 -13.03 6.30
CA ILE A 120 9.70 -12.90 4.95
C ILE A 120 10.98 -12.04 4.98
N LEU A 121 10.98 -10.90 5.70
CA LEU A 121 12.14 -9.99 5.75
C LEU A 121 13.31 -10.56 6.56
N SER A 122 13.05 -11.40 7.57
CA SER A 122 14.07 -12.06 8.37
C SER A 122 14.56 -13.37 7.78
N ASN A 123 13.95 -13.86 6.69
CA ASN A 123 14.25 -15.17 6.13
C ASN A 123 15.70 -15.27 5.66
N LYS A 124 16.37 -16.40 5.99
CA LYS A 124 17.75 -16.69 5.58
C LYS A 124 17.94 -16.71 4.05
N ASN A 125 16.88 -17.05 3.29
CA ASN A 125 16.90 -17.09 1.84
C ASN A 125 16.69 -15.71 1.16
N LEU A 126 16.47 -14.64 1.95
CA LEU A 126 16.52 -13.28 1.47
C LEU A 126 17.98 -12.85 1.37
N ASP A 127 18.49 -12.71 0.15
CA ASP A 127 19.89 -12.42 -0.17
C ASP A 127 20.27 -10.96 0.20
N LEU A 128 20.36 -10.71 1.50
CA LEU A 128 20.73 -9.43 2.13
C LEU A 128 21.50 -9.70 3.42
N SER A 129 22.37 -8.76 3.82
CA SER A 129 23.04 -8.84 5.12
C SER A 129 22.04 -8.73 6.27
N GLU A 130 22.36 -9.34 7.41
CA GLU A 130 21.51 -9.30 8.60
C GLU A 130 21.24 -7.86 9.06
N LYS A 131 22.25 -6.99 9.01
CA LYS A 131 22.10 -5.56 9.30
C LYS A 131 21.06 -4.90 8.40
N THR A 132 21.07 -5.22 7.10
CA THR A 132 20.08 -4.68 6.13
C THR A 132 18.67 -5.21 6.42
N LYS A 133 18.53 -6.50 6.73
CA LYS A 133 17.25 -7.10 7.13
C LYS A 133 16.68 -6.41 8.37
N VAL A 134 17.49 -6.21 9.42
CA VAL A 134 17.07 -5.49 10.64
C VAL A 134 16.61 -4.07 10.32
N ASN A 135 17.32 -3.33 9.48
CA ASN A 135 16.92 -1.98 9.07
C ASN A 135 15.61 -1.96 8.28
N LEU A 136 15.38 -2.94 7.39
CA LEU A 136 14.12 -3.08 6.66
C LEU A 136 12.97 -3.44 7.60
N ILE A 137 13.17 -4.37 8.54
CA ILE A 137 12.20 -4.76 9.56
C ILE A 137 11.83 -3.55 10.41
N LYS A 138 12.81 -2.80 10.92
CA LYS A 138 12.59 -1.56 11.68
C LYS A 138 11.73 -0.58 10.89
N LYS A 139 12.12 -0.29 9.63
CA LYS A 139 11.38 0.68 8.81
C LYS A 139 9.97 0.20 8.50
N LEU A 140 9.77 -1.08 8.17
CA LEU A 140 8.43 -1.62 7.92
C LEU A 140 7.55 -1.58 9.17
N SER A 141 8.12 -1.83 10.35
CA SER A 141 7.41 -1.72 11.64
C SER A 141 6.94 -0.30 11.91
N GLU A 142 7.80 0.71 11.69
CA GLU A 142 7.44 2.13 11.79
C GLU A 142 6.27 2.47 10.84
N CYS A 143 6.35 2.01 9.59
CA CYS A 143 5.33 2.28 8.58
C CYS A 143 4.00 1.54 8.82
N SER A 144 4.01 0.44 9.59
CA SER A 144 2.81 -0.39 9.84
C SER A 144 2.13 -0.06 11.17
N GLY A 145 2.88 0.44 12.15
CA GLY A 145 2.44 0.69 13.52
C GLY A 145 1.71 2.03 13.71
N HIS A 146 1.78 2.56 14.94
CA HIS A 146 1.11 3.80 15.34
C HIS A 146 1.59 5.05 14.59
N LEU A 147 2.84 5.06 14.11
CA LEU A 147 3.38 6.13 13.27
C LEU A 147 2.93 6.02 11.80
N GLY A 148 2.40 4.88 11.39
CA GLY A 148 1.99 4.55 10.04
C GLY A 148 0.53 4.11 9.95
N ILE A 149 0.29 2.97 9.30
CA ILE A 149 -1.04 2.47 8.91
C ILE A 149 -2.01 2.42 10.10
N ALA A 150 -1.62 1.81 11.23
CA ALA A 150 -2.51 1.69 12.39
C ALA A 150 -2.89 3.05 12.95
N GLY A 151 -1.93 3.99 13.08
CA GLY A 151 -2.21 5.36 13.51
C GLY A 151 -3.07 6.13 12.50
N GLY A 152 -2.85 5.92 11.20
CA GLY A 152 -3.66 6.52 10.14
C GLY A 152 -5.11 6.03 10.17
N GLN A 153 -5.34 4.72 10.35
CA GLN A 153 -6.67 4.15 10.49
C GLN A 153 -7.38 4.65 11.75
N TYR A 154 -6.66 4.76 12.88
CA TYR A 154 -7.19 5.37 14.09
C TYR A 154 -7.68 6.81 13.84
N LEU A 155 -6.90 7.63 13.12
CA LEU A 155 -7.30 8.99 12.78
C LEU A 155 -8.48 9.01 11.81
N ASP A 156 -8.52 8.14 10.80
CA ASP A 156 -9.62 8.04 9.83
C ASP A 156 -10.96 7.79 10.53
N LEU A 157 -11.01 6.81 11.45
CA LEU A 157 -12.19 6.53 12.26
C LEU A 157 -12.57 7.71 13.19
N ASN A 158 -11.58 8.35 13.81
CA ASN A 158 -11.82 9.47 14.71
C ASN A 158 -12.28 10.75 14.01
N TYR A 159 -12.00 10.87 12.71
CA TYR A 159 -12.38 12.04 11.91
C TYR A 159 -13.75 11.91 11.24
N GLU A 160 -14.39 10.74 11.30
CA GLU A 160 -15.73 10.53 10.75
C GLU A 160 -16.72 11.54 11.33
N LYS A 161 -17.53 12.14 10.45
CA LYS A 161 -18.56 13.16 10.78
C LYS A 161 -18.03 14.41 11.50
N LYS A 162 -16.70 14.65 11.46
CA LYS A 162 -16.08 15.84 12.06
C LYS A 162 -15.58 16.79 10.99
N LYS A 163 -15.61 18.10 11.29
CA LYS A 163 -14.92 19.11 10.48
C LYS A 163 -13.43 19.04 10.81
N VAL A 164 -12.62 18.66 9.83
CA VAL A 164 -11.18 18.46 9.99
C VAL A 164 -10.43 19.40 9.04
N SER A 165 -9.34 20.02 9.51
CA SER A 165 -8.51 20.88 8.67
C SER A 165 -7.77 20.08 7.60
N ARG A 166 -7.44 20.74 6.48
CA ARG A 166 -6.70 20.13 5.37
C ARG A 166 -5.42 19.42 5.81
N ASN A 167 -4.62 20.06 6.69
CA ASN A 167 -3.36 19.48 7.14
C ASN A 167 -3.56 18.18 7.94
N LYS A 168 -4.61 18.10 8.75
CA LYS A 168 -4.95 16.88 9.50
C LYS A 168 -5.42 15.76 8.57
N ILE A 169 -6.19 16.09 7.51
CA ILE A 169 -6.59 15.09 6.50
C ILE A 169 -5.36 14.57 5.76
N ILE A 170 -4.46 15.45 5.33
CA ILE A 170 -3.21 15.06 4.66
C ILE A 170 -2.35 14.17 5.58
N ASP A 171 -2.17 14.53 6.87
CA ASP A 171 -1.41 13.71 7.83
C ASP A 171 -2.03 12.32 7.99
N MET A 172 -3.35 12.24 8.13
CA MET A 172 -4.08 10.97 8.23
C MET A 172 -3.89 10.12 6.97
N GLU A 173 -4.04 10.68 5.76
CA GLU A 173 -3.87 9.96 4.49
C GLU A 173 -2.42 9.51 4.27
N ILE A 174 -1.44 10.34 4.65
CA ILE A 174 -0.03 9.95 4.64
C ILE A 174 0.21 8.77 5.57
N LYS A 175 -0.30 8.79 6.80
CA LYS A 175 -0.15 7.68 7.75
C LYS A 175 -0.84 6.42 7.24
N LYS A 176 -2.13 6.52 6.89
CA LYS A 176 -2.96 5.36 6.49
C LYS A 176 -2.47 4.72 5.18
N THR A 177 -2.09 5.52 4.21
CA THR A 177 -1.74 5.05 2.85
C THR A 177 -0.29 5.36 2.48
N GLY A 178 0.18 6.58 2.74
CA GLY A 178 1.49 7.08 2.33
C GLY A 178 2.67 6.32 2.92
N MET A 179 2.60 5.94 4.20
CA MET A 179 3.74 5.32 4.91
C MET A 179 4.19 4.00 4.30
N LEU A 180 3.27 3.18 3.78
CA LEU A 180 3.67 1.94 3.12
C LEU A 180 4.31 2.20 1.74
N PHE A 181 3.89 3.23 1.02
CA PHE A 181 4.59 3.72 -0.18
C PHE A 181 5.94 4.34 0.16
N SER A 182 6.03 5.05 1.29
CA SER A 182 7.29 5.57 1.83
C SER A 182 8.31 4.45 2.03
N PHE A 183 7.91 3.35 2.67
CA PHE A 183 8.73 2.14 2.78
C PHE A 183 9.16 1.62 1.39
N CYS A 184 8.23 1.50 0.43
CA CYS A 184 8.53 0.98 -0.91
C CYS A 184 9.61 1.80 -1.64
N CYS A 185 9.60 3.12 -1.47
CA CYS A 185 10.58 4.01 -2.09
C CYS A 185 11.92 4.04 -1.35
N ALA A 186 11.90 3.94 -0.02
CA ALA A 186 13.10 4.00 0.83
C ALA A 186 13.85 2.68 0.93
N ALA A 187 13.16 1.53 0.86
CA ALA A 187 13.78 0.21 1.00
C ALA A 187 14.99 -0.02 0.06
N PRO A 188 14.96 0.37 -1.22
CA PRO A 188 16.13 0.27 -2.09
C PRO A 188 17.34 1.08 -1.61
N ALA A 189 17.12 2.29 -1.06
CA ALA A 189 18.19 3.11 -0.50
C ALA A 189 18.78 2.47 0.78
N ILE A 190 17.93 1.87 1.63
CA ILE A 190 18.35 1.11 2.82
C ILE A 190 19.21 -0.09 2.40
N ILE A 191 18.79 -0.85 1.39
CA ILE A 191 19.55 -2.00 0.86
C ILE A 191 20.94 -1.60 0.39
N LYS A 192 21.08 -0.41 -0.19
CA LYS A 192 22.34 0.15 -0.67
C LYS A 192 23.11 0.95 0.39
N ASN A 193 22.71 0.85 1.66
CA ASN A 193 23.37 1.55 2.79
C ASN A 193 23.56 3.05 2.53
N LYS A 194 22.55 3.70 1.94
CA LYS A 194 22.60 5.14 1.69
C LYS A 194 22.54 5.94 2.97
N LYS A 195 23.04 7.19 2.93
CA LYS A 195 22.98 8.12 4.07
C LYS A 195 21.52 8.43 4.44
N ASN A 196 21.27 8.72 5.71
CA ASN A 196 19.92 9.01 6.23
C ASN A 196 19.19 10.12 5.44
N LEU A 197 19.89 11.15 4.97
CA LEU A 197 19.31 12.20 4.15
C LEU A 197 18.75 11.66 2.83
N GLU A 198 19.44 10.70 2.18
CA GLU A 198 18.98 10.10 0.93
C GLU A 198 17.82 9.13 1.20
N ILE A 199 17.84 8.37 2.30
CA ILE A 199 16.72 7.52 2.71
C ILE A 199 15.48 8.40 2.93
N ARG A 200 15.58 9.48 3.70
CA ARG A 200 14.47 10.44 3.94
C ARG A 200 13.96 11.09 2.66
N PHE A 201 14.85 11.37 1.71
CA PHE A 201 14.46 11.89 0.40
C PHE A 201 13.51 10.93 -0.32
N PHE A 202 13.79 9.62 -0.30
CA PHE A 202 12.90 8.62 -0.90
C PHE A 202 11.64 8.36 -0.07
N GLU A 203 11.72 8.45 1.25
CA GLU A 203 10.55 8.41 2.14
C GLU A 203 9.53 9.48 1.78
N ASN A 204 10.01 10.72 1.60
CA ASN A 204 9.15 11.85 1.24
C ASN A 204 8.52 11.67 -0.15
N ILE A 205 9.27 11.14 -1.12
CA ILE A 205 8.71 10.81 -2.44
C ILE A 205 7.63 9.73 -2.30
N GLY A 206 7.87 8.71 -1.49
CA GLY A 206 6.90 7.64 -1.27
C GLY A 206 5.62 8.14 -0.60
N SER A 207 5.73 9.06 0.37
CA SER A 207 4.58 9.71 0.99
C SER A 207 3.76 10.52 -0.02
N ASP A 208 4.42 11.29 -0.90
CA ASP A 208 3.76 12.03 -1.99
C ASP A 208 3.04 11.06 -2.97
N ILE A 209 3.67 9.92 -3.30
CA ILE A 209 3.06 8.89 -4.16
C ILE A 209 1.84 8.25 -3.48
N GLY A 210 1.92 7.97 -2.18
CA GLY A 210 0.81 7.42 -1.43
C GLY A 210 -0.38 8.38 -1.34
N LEU A 211 -0.10 9.67 -1.15
CA LEU A 211 -1.12 10.72 -1.17
C LEU A 211 -1.77 10.84 -2.56
N LEU A 212 -0.97 10.84 -3.64
CA LEU A 212 -1.45 10.78 -5.02
C LEU A 212 -2.36 9.56 -5.24
N PHE A 213 -1.93 8.40 -4.72
CA PHE A 213 -2.68 7.15 -4.85
C PHE A 213 -4.04 7.24 -4.15
N GLN A 214 -4.08 7.77 -2.91
CA GLN A 214 -5.31 7.91 -2.15
C GLN A 214 -6.28 8.89 -2.84
N ILE A 215 -5.81 10.09 -3.22
CA ILE A 215 -6.66 11.05 -3.91
C ILE A 215 -7.19 10.49 -5.23
N SER A 216 -6.38 9.70 -5.95
CA SER A 216 -6.84 9.04 -7.18
C SER A 216 -7.93 7.99 -6.92
N ASP A 217 -7.86 7.25 -5.80
CA ASP A 217 -8.92 6.32 -5.37
C ASP A 217 -10.21 7.07 -5.03
N ASP A 218 -10.10 8.18 -4.30
CA ASP A 218 -11.24 9.03 -3.94
C ASP A 218 -11.90 9.66 -5.19
N LEU A 219 -11.09 10.09 -6.19
CA LEU A 219 -11.59 10.60 -7.48
C LEU A 219 -12.39 9.52 -8.24
N ILE A 220 -11.95 8.26 -8.20
CA ILE A 220 -12.66 7.13 -8.80
C ILE A 220 -13.98 6.88 -8.07
N ASP A 221 -13.97 6.92 -6.72
CA ASP A 221 -15.17 6.74 -5.91
C ASP A 221 -16.20 7.85 -6.16
N HIS A 222 -15.73 9.10 -6.29
CA HIS A 222 -16.59 10.27 -6.56
C HIS A 222 -17.25 10.22 -7.94
N LYS A 223 -16.60 9.68 -8.99
CA LYS A 223 -17.18 9.51 -10.33
C LYS A 223 -18.35 8.54 -10.37
N GLY A 224 -18.61 7.78 -9.33
CA GLY A 224 -19.84 7.02 -9.11
C GLY A 224 -20.02 5.78 -9.98
N ASN A 225 -18.98 5.25 -10.63
CA ASN A 225 -19.12 4.06 -11.47
C ASN A 225 -18.80 2.78 -10.67
N SER A 226 -19.85 2.20 -10.04
CA SER A 226 -19.70 1.01 -9.17
C SER A 226 -19.15 -0.23 -9.88
N LYS A 227 -19.38 -0.38 -11.19
CA LYS A 227 -18.83 -1.49 -12.00
C LYS A 227 -17.31 -1.35 -12.17
N ILE A 228 -16.81 -0.11 -12.22
CA ILE A 228 -15.40 0.18 -12.39
C ILE A 228 -14.66 0.10 -11.05
N ALA A 229 -15.24 0.62 -9.97
CA ALA A 229 -14.63 0.65 -8.64
C ALA A 229 -14.51 -0.73 -7.95
N GLY A 230 -15.28 -1.74 -8.38
CA GLY A 230 -15.33 -3.07 -7.74
C GLY A 230 -15.91 -3.08 -6.32
N LYS A 231 -16.48 -1.94 -5.87
CA LYS A 231 -17.16 -1.71 -4.58
C LYS A 231 -18.34 -0.73 -4.82
N LYS A 232 -19.26 -0.62 -3.87
CA LYS A 232 -20.28 0.44 -3.89
C LYS A 232 -19.58 1.79 -3.82
N THR A 233 -19.85 2.70 -4.77
CA THR A 233 -19.30 4.06 -4.82
C THR A 233 -20.11 5.03 -3.95
N GLY A 234 -19.51 6.17 -3.59
CA GLY A 234 -20.14 7.16 -2.72
C GLY A 234 -20.24 6.74 -1.25
N LYS A 235 -19.48 5.72 -0.84
CA LYS A 235 -19.44 5.24 0.55
C LYS A 235 -18.83 6.26 1.50
N ASP A 236 -17.78 6.94 1.07
CA ASP A 236 -17.04 7.90 1.90
C ASP A 236 -17.92 9.10 2.27
N GLN A 237 -18.72 9.59 1.33
CA GLN A 237 -19.72 10.63 1.62
C GLN A 237 -20.81 10.14 2.57
N LYS A 238 -21.34 8.92 2.38
CA LYS A 238 -22.39 8.36 3.26
C LYS A 238 -21.90 8.09 4.68
N LYS A 239 -20.62 7.71 4.85
CA LYS A 239 -19.99 7.52 6.17
C LYS A 239 -19.53 8.83 6.80
N GLY A 240 -19.55 9.95 6.06
CA GLY A 240 -19.06 11.25 6.52
C GLY A 240 -17.53 11.24 6.72
N LYS A 241 -16.78 10.50 5.88
CA LYS A 241 -15.33 10.47 5.93
C LYS A 241 -14.72 11.81 5.53
N ALA A 242 -13.69 12.21 6.26
CA ALA A 242 -12.93 13.42 5.96
C ALA A 242 -11.95 13.14 4.82
N THR A 243 -12.30 13.49 3.58
CA THR A 243 -11.47 13.30 2.38
C THR A 243 -10.99 14.63 1.79
N LEU A 244 -9.85 14.62 1.07
CA LEU A 244 -9.38 15.82 0.37
C LEU A 244 -10.34 16.25 -0.74
N ILE A 245 -11.04 15.33 -1.39
CA ILE A 245 -12.06 15.69 -2.39
C ILE A 245 -13.25 16.40 -1.74
N GLY A 246 -13.70 15.92 -0.59
CA GLY A 246 -14.79 16.57 0.15
C GLY A 246 -14.44 17.99 0.57
N LEU A 247 -13.16 18.26 0.86
CA LEU A 247 -12.68 19.59 1.27
C LEU A 247 -12.37 20.51 0.08
N LEU A 248 -11.70 20.02 -0.97
CA LEU A 248 -11.18 20.83 -2.07
C LEU A 248 -12.13 20.91 -3.27
N GLY A 249 -13.05 19.95 -3.38
CA GLY A 249 -13.82 19.69 -4.59
C GLY A 249 -13.01 18.96 -5.67
N TYR A 250 -13.72 18.34 -6.62
CA TYR A 250 -13.14 17.47 -7.65
C TYR A 250 -12.02 18.15 -8.47
N ASN A 251 -12.27 19.33 -9.03
CA ASN A 251 -11.31 20.02 -9.91
C ASN A 251 -10.02 20.40 -9.20
N ASN A 252 -10.09 20.88 -7.94
CA ASN A 252 -8.91 21.24 -7.17
C ASN A 252 -8.15 19.99 -6.70
N ALA A 253 -8.83 18.87 -6.40
CA ALA A 253 -8.18 17.61 -6.11
C ALA A 253 -7.38 17.09 -7.31
N VAL A 254 -7.91 17.19 -8.55
CA VAL A 254 -7.18 16.86 -9.78
C VAL A 254 -5.97 17.77 -9.97
N LYS A 255 -6.11 19.09 -9.76
CA LYS A 255 -4.97 20.02 -9.82
C LYS A 255 -3.90 19.67 -8.81
N TYR A 256 -4.30 19.26 -7.60
CA TYR A 256 -3.38 18.86 -6.55
C TYR A 256 -2.63 17.56 -6.91
N CYS A 257 -3.30 16.56 -7.48
CA CYS A 257 -2.64 15.36 -8.02
C CYS A 257 -1.57 15.71 -9.06
N ASN A 258 -1.90 16.59 -10.02
CA ASN A 258 -0.95 17.03 -11.03
C ASN A 258 0.26 17.75 -10.41
N SER A 259 0.05 18.59 -9.40
CA SER A 259 1.15 19.26 -8.68
C SER A 259 2.07 18.27 -7.96
N LEU A 260 1.52 17.21 -7.36
CA LEU A 260 2.31 16.12 -6.76
C LEU A 260 3.18 15.42 -7.80
N ILE A 261 2.62 15.08 -8.97
CA ILE A 261 3.37 14.45 -10.07
C ILE A 261 4.52 15.35 -10.54
N ILE A 262 4.26 16.65 -10.76
CA ILE A 262 5.29 17.62 -11.16
C ILE A 262 6.42 17.67 -10.12
N ASN A 263 6.08 17.77 -8.84
CA ASN A 263 7.05 17.81 -7.75
C ASN A 263 7.88 16.51 -7.65
N ILE A 264 7.24 15.36 -7.77
CA ILE A 264 7.94 14.06 -7.75
C ILE A 264 8.88 13.96 -8.96
N ASN A 265 8.42 14.33 -10.16
CA ASN A 265 9.23 14.31 -11.37
C ASN A 265 10.44 15.25 -11.27
N LYS A 266 10.28 16.44 -10.68
CA LYS A 266 11.39 17.38 -10.40
C LYS A 266 12.41 16.76 -9.44
N LYS A 267 11.96 16.13 -8.34
CA LYS A 267 12.83 15.40 -7.40
C LYS A 267 13.61 14.27 -8.08
N LEU A 268 12.99 13.58 -9.06
CA LEU A 268 13.58 12.45 -9.78
C LEU A 268 14.42 12.85 -10.99
N GLN A 269 14.50 14.13 -11.36
CA GLN A 269 15.21 14.61 -12.55
C GLN A 269 16.69 14.21 -12.54
N LYS A 270 17.34 14.21 -11.38
CA LYS A 270 18.75 13.81 -11.23
C LYS A 270 19.04 12.35 -11.60
N TYR A 271 18.01 11.48 -11.71
CA TYR A 271 18.16 10.09 -12.11
C TYR A 271 17.96 9.86 -13.62
N GLY A 272 17.68 10.91 -14.41
CA GLY A 272 17.59 10.90 -15.87
C GLY A 272 16.64 9.80 -16.39
N SER A 273 17.12 9.06 -17.39
CA SER A 273 16.36 7.96 -18.03
C SER A 273 16.01 6.81 -17.08
N ASN A 274 16.79 6.59 -16.02
CA ASN A 274 16.53 5.53 -15.04
C ASN A 274 15.21 5.74 -14.28
N SER A 275 14.72 6.99 -14.18
CA SER A 275 13.43 7.31 -13.55
C SER A 275 12.21 7.13 -14.46
N LYS A 276 12.39 6.76 -15.75
CA LYS A 276 11.32 6.64 -16.74
C LYS A 276 10.19 5.71 -16.30
N LYS A 277 10.53 4.56 -15.72
CA LYS A 277 9.53 3.59 -15.23
C LYS A 277 8.68 4.17 -14.09
N ILE A 278 9.31 4.90 -13.16
CA ILE A 278 8.62 5.55 -12.06
C ILE A 278 7.62 6.58 -12.60
N LYS A 279 8.05 7.45 -13.52
CA LYS A 279 7.17 8.45 -14.16
C LYS A 279 5.95 7.80 -14.83
N GLN A 280 6.16 6.72 -15.59
CA GLN A 280 5.08 5.96 -16.21
C GLN A 280 4.13 5.34 -15.18
N THR A 281 4.64 4.92 -14.03
CA THR A 281 3.81 4.35 -12.96
C THR A 281 2.97 5.45 -12.27
N LEU A 282 3.50 6.66 -12.10
CA LEU A 282 2.75 7.80 -11.57
C LEU A 282 1.58 8.19 -12.48
N GLU A 283 1.84 8.28 -13.79
CA GLU A 283 0.79 8.53 -14.80
C GLU A 283 -0.27 7.42 -14.79
N TYR A 284 0.17 6.16 -14.65
CA TYR A 284 -0.75 5.03 -14.53
C TYR A 284 -1.61 5.10 -13.27
N ILE A 285 -1.06 5.55 -12.12
CA ILE A 285 -1.82 5.74 -10.89
C ILE A 285 -2.91 6.78 -11.07
N LEU A 286 -2.60 7.92 -11.69
CA LEU A 286 -3.57 9.00 -11.89
C LEU A 286 -4.68 8.62 -12.89
N ASN A 287 -4.30 7.93 -13.98
CA ASN A 287 -5.21 7.65 -15.12
C ASN A 287 -5.84 6.26 -15.06
N ARG A 288 -5.75 5.56 -13.93
CA ARG A 288 -6.37 4.23 -13.79
C ARG A 288 -7.88 4.34 -13.65
N ASP A 289 -8.59 3.35 -14.18
CA ASP A 289 -10.05 3.26 -14.09
C ASP A 289 -10.50 2.56 -12.80
N ARG A 290 -9.62 1.91 -12.06
CA ARG A 290 -9.85 1.22 -10.77
C ARG A 290 -8.54 0.81 -10.09
#